data_9c9d4ece7cd1db59921753d3c4840edb
#
_entry.id   9c9d4ece7cd1db59921753d3c4840edb
#
_cell.length_a   1.000
_cell.length_b   1.000
_cell.length_c   1.000
_cell.angle_alpha   90.00
_cell.angle_beta   90.00
_cell.angle_gamma   90.00
#
_symmetry.space_group_name_H-M   'P 1'
#
loop_
_entity.id
_entity.type
_entity.pdbx_description
1 polymer ?
#
loop_
_entity_poly.entity_id
_entity_poly.type
_entity_poly.pdbx_seq_one_letter_code
_entity_poly.pdbx_strand_id
1 'polypeptide(L)'
;MRWSNRMKRNREQERQEVDDKIDVELHSVGLQHFGAAIAQRMALIEVLAARFNNDSRTIRRICLEVLDRIARILEPELQSTLDADSRRDMSIAAYLHDIGKSGPFGAPQGTQEAVVKLYAVENVADPDQTIADTARANFSSEDAENMLERLGSCGLRSLDTMRAFWDRHGYWTHDILEADAEAIPVRARVIAGSHHMDRGIDPYEFSSDDYVDRLENRILMAVDKYQAAMARSLKTHGEAMEMIKGILSSKYGHDVIMNDVLKVVDEVGREETLLAEAA
;
A
#
# COMPACT_ATOMS: atom_id res chain seq x y z
N MET A 1 -29.19 -28.69 13.42
CA MET A 1 -29.09 -27.45 14.23
C MET A 1 -27.78 -27.28 15.00
N ARG A 2 -27.22 -28.24 15.73
CA ARG A 2 -25.98 -28.05 16.53
C ARG A 2 -24.71 -27.78 15.68
N TRP A 3 -24.56 -28.37 14.51
CA TRP A 3 -23.42 -28.17 13.60
C TRP A 3 -23.36 -26.75 12.99
N SER A 4 -24.51 -26.21 12.59
CA SER A 4 -24.62 -24.86 12.04
C SER A 4 -24.20 -23.77 13.05
N ASN A 5 -24.59 -23.96 14.33
CA ASN A 5 -24.25 -23.03 15.40
C ASN A 5 -22.73 -23.06 15.77
N ARG A 6 -22.09 -24.24 15.67
CA ARG A 6 -20.66 -24.38 15.91
C ARG A 6 -19.83 -23.69 14.80
N MET A 7 -20.23 -23.86 13.54
CA MET A 7 -19.56 -23.20 12.41
C MET A 7 -19.73 -21.67 12.45
N LYS A 8 -20.90 -21.17 12.87
CA LYS A 8 -21.11 -19.73 13.07
C LYS A 8 -20.21 -19.18 14.17
N ARG A 9 -20.14 -19.83 15.32
CA ARG A 9 -19.27 -19.41 16.44
C ARG A 9 -17.79 -19.40 16.05
N ASN A 10 -17.31 -20.39 15.30
CA ASN A 10 -15.92 -20.42 14.86
C ASN A 10 -15.62 -19.24 13.93
N ARG A 11 -16.52 -18.90 12.98
CA ARG A 11 -16.32 -17.75 12.08
C ARG A 11 -16.38 -16.41 12.81
N GLU A 12 -17.26 -16.29 13.80
CA GLU A 12 -17.32 -15.08 14.64
C GLU A 12 -16.04 -14.92 15.47
N GLN A 13 -15.51 -16.02 16.01
CA GLN A 13 -14.25 -16.00 16.75
C GLN A 13 -13.06 -15.66 15.85
N GLU A 14 -12.94 -16.30 14.68
CA GLU A 14 -11.90 -16.01 13.70
C GLU A 14 -11.93 -14.54 13.26
N ARG A 15 -13.11 -13.98 13.06
CA ARG A 15 -13.28 -12.56 12.72
C ARG A 15 -12.83 -11.66 13.86
N GLN A 16 -13.21 -11.95 15.10
CA GLN A 16 -12.80 -11.17 16.26
C GLN A 16 -11.28 -11.20 16.44
N GLU A 17 -10.62 -12.34 16.24
CA GLU A 17 -9.16 -12.46 16.31
C GLU A 17 -8.47 -11.58 15.25
N VAL A 18 -9.04 -11.47 14.05
CA VAL A 18 -8.52 -10.55 13.00
C VAL A 18 -8.75 -9.09 13.39
N ASP A 19 -9.94 -8.74 13.87
CA ASP A 19 -10.26 -7.38 14.28
C ASP A 19 -9.31 -6.93 15.43
N ASP A 20 -9.13 -7.76 16.46
CA ASP A 20 -8.21 -7.49 17.59
C ASP A 20 -6.75 -7.34 17.11
N LYS A 21 -6.32 -8.17 16.15
CA LYS A 21 -4.98 -8.06 15.54
C LYS A 21 -4.79 -6.73 14.82
N ILE A 22 -5.75 -6.31 14.01
CA ILE A 22 -5.69 -5.05 13.27
C ILE A 22 -5.69 -3.85 14.23
N ASP A 23 -6.50 -3.88 15.28
CA ASP A 23 -6.51 -2.83 16.30
C ASP A 23 -5.14 -2.68 16.97
N VAL A 24 -4.51 -3.77 17.36
CA VAL A 24 -3.14 -3.77 17.93
C VAL A 24 -2.14 -3.19 16.94
N GLU A 25 -2.24 -3.54 15.66
CA GLU A 25 -1.33 -3.04 14.64
C GLU A 25 -1.51 -1.55 14.37
N LEU A 26 -2.76 -1.06 14.26
CA LEU A 26 -3.05 0.37 14.08
C LEU A 26 -2.50 1.20 15.25
N HIS A 27 -2.65 0.72 16.48
CA HIS A 27 -2.02 1.38 17.64
C HIS A 27 -0.48 1.32 17.57
N SER A 28 0.09 0.19 17.13
CA SER A 28 1.55 0.02 17.02
C SER A 28 2.20 0.93 16.00
N VAL A 29 1.47 1.34 14.96
CA VAL A 29 1.97 2.29 13.96
C VAL A 29 1.86 3.75 14.41
N GLY A 30 1.20 4.02 15.53
CA GLY A 30 1.09 5.35 16.14
C GLY A 30 -0.29 5.99 16.05
N LEU A 31 -1.31 5.28 15.55
CA LEU A 31 -2.69 5.76 15.57
C LEU A 31 -3.30 5.49 16.94
N GLN A 32 -3.56 6.56 17.70
CA GLN A 32 -4.21 6.49 19.03
C GLN A 32 -5.72 6.31 18.89
N HIS A 33 -6.28 6.90 17.84
CA HIS A 33 -7.68 6.80 17.45
C HIS A 33 -7.75 6.62 15.95
N PHE A 34 -8.73 5.87 15.48
CA PHE A 34 -9.00 5.64 14.06
C PHE A 34 -10.47 5.31 13.87
N GLY A 35 -11.02 5.65 12.69
CA GLY A 35 -12.40 5.33 12.37
C GLY A 35 -12.61 3.84 12.15
N ALA A 36 -13.79 3.35 12.49
CA ALA A 36 -14.16 1.96 12.27
C ALA A 36 -13.99 1.52 10.80
N ALA A 37 -14.11 2.46 9.86
CA ALA A 37 -13.92 2.19 8.44
C ALA A 37 -12.48 1.78 8.10
N ILE A 38 -11.46 2.36 8.74
CA ILE A 38 -10.05 1.99 8.58
C ILE A 38 -9.82 0.56 9.07
N ALA A 39 -10.22 0.26 10.32
CA ALA A 39 -10.05 -1.07 10.90
C ALA A 39 -10.77 -2.15 10.09
N GLN A 40 -12.02 -1.91 9.67
CA GLN A 40 -12.79 -2.85 8.86
C GLN A 40 -12.15 -3.14 7.50
N ARG A 41 -11.57 -2.13 6.84
CA ARG A 41 -10.89 -2.29 5.55
C ARG A 41 -9.59 -3.07 5.70
N MET A 42 -8.79 -2.76 6.72
CA MET A 42 -7.57 -3.50 7.01
C MET A 42 -7.87 -4.96 7.39
N ALA A 43 -8.93 -5.21 8.19
CA ALA A 43 -9.39 -6.55 8.51
C ALA A 43 -9.88 -7.31 7.26
N LEU A 44 -10.59 -6.63 6.35
CA LEU A 44 -11.02 -7.23 5.09
C LEU A 44 -9.82 -7.63 4.21
N ILE A 45 -8.81 -6.77 4.10
CA ILE A 45 -7.57 -7.07 3.39
C ILE A 45 -6.85 -8.26 4.06
N GLU A 46 -6.77 -8.30 5.40
CA GLU A 46 -6.15 -9.42 6.13
C GLU A 46 -6.85 -10.75 5.85
N VAL A 47 -8.17 -10.76 5.81
CA VAL A 47 -8.95 -11.99 5.56
C VAL A 47 -8.83 -12.48 4.12
N LEU A 48 -8.89 -11.58 3.14
CA LEU A 48 -9.00 -11.95 1.73
C LEU A 48 -7.64 -11.96 1.00
N ALA A 49 -6.69 -11.17 1.47
CA ALA A 49 -5.40 -10.96 0.81
C ALA A 49 -4.31 -10.56 1.82
N ALA A 50 -4.11 -11.37 2.86
CA ALA A 50 -3.18 -11.10 3.98
C ALA A 50 -1.77 -10.66 3.53
N ARG A 51 -1.35 -11.06 2.31
CA ARG A 51 -0.06 -10.63 1.74
C ARG A 51 0.06 -9.10 1.65
N PHE A 52 -1.01 -8.36 1.35
CA PHE A 52 -0.93 -6.89 1.26
C PHE A 52 -0.61 -6.25 2.62
N ASN A 53 -1.22 -6.74 3.70
CA ASN A 53 -0.84 -6.30 5.03
C ASN A 53 0.57 -6.74 5.41
N ASN A 54 1.02 -7.93 4.97
CA ASN A 54 2.39 -8.38 5.16
C ASN A 54 3.38 -7.51 4.38
N ASP A 55 3.05 -7.15 3.14
CA ASP A 55 3.84 -6.20 2.34
C ASP A 55 3.90 -4.84 3.05
N SER A 56 2.78 -4.31 3.53
CA SER A 56 2.73 -3.03 4.27
C SER A 56 3.55 -3.06 5.56
N ARG A 57 3.55 -4.17 6.31
CA ARG A 57 4.41 -4.35 7.50
C ARG A 57 5.88 -4.33 7.12
N THR A 58 6.25 -5.01 6.04
CA THR A 58 7.63 -5.06 5.53
C THR A 58 8.06 -3.68 5.02
N ILE A 59 7.23 -3.03 4.21
CA ILE A 59 7.47 -1.68 3.69
C ILE A 59 7.66 -0.70 4.85
N ARG A 60 6.76 -0.73 5.84
CA ARG A 60 6.89 0.12 7.05
C ARG A 60 8.24 -0.05 7.73
N ARG A 61 8.66 -1.29 7.97
CA ARG A 61 9.93 -1.59 8.64
C ARG A 61 11.12 -1.05 7.84
N ILE A 62 11.14 -1.29 6.53
CA ILE A 62 12.21 -0.79 5.64
C ILE A 62 12.18 0.73 5.57
N CYS A 63 11.01 1.35 5.42
CA CYS A 63 10.88 2.82 5.40
C CYS A 63 11.44 3.49 6.66
N LEU A 64 11.15 2.94 7.83
CA LEU A 64 11.66 3.47 9.09
C LEU A 64 13.18 3.31 9.21
N GLU A 65 13.73 2.18 8.78
CA GLU A 65 15.18 1.95 8.75
C GLU A 65 15.87 2.91 7.77
N VAL A 66 15.28 3.09 6.57
CA VAL A 66 15.82 4.03 5.58
C VAL A 66 15.76 5.46 6.11
N LEU A 67 14.65 5.87 6.73
CA LEU A 67 14.51 7.19 7.33
C LEU A 67 15.57 7.44 8.41
N ASP A 68 15.77 6.47 9.32
CA ASP A 68 16.77 6.57 10.38
C ASP A 68 18.21 6.66 9.86
N ARG A 69 18.54 5.96 8.77
CA ARG A 69 19.88 6.02 8.15
C ARG A 69 20.10 7.34 7.41
N ILE A 70 19.13 7.77 6.62
CA ILE A 70 19.21 9.03 5.89
C ILE A 70 19.33 10.20 6.86
N ALA A 71 18.58 10.20 7.96
CA ALA A 71 18.68 11.24 8.97
C ALA A 71 20.10 11.46 9.51
N ARG A 72 20.97 10.43 9.45
CA ARG A 72 22.37 10.53 9.93
C ARG A 72 23.33 11.13 8.89
N ILE A 73 22.96 11.14 7.62
CA ILE A 73 23.84 11.62 6.53
C ILE A 73 23.37 12.96 5.95
N LEU A 74 22.16 13.40 6.28
CA LEU A 74 21.64 14.69 5.84
C LEU A 74 22.34 15.84 6.55
N GLU A 75 22.39 16.99 5.86
CA GLU A 75 22.82 18.25 6.45
C GLU A 75 21.98 18.61 7.68
N PRO A 76 22.57 19.26 8.72
CA PRO A 76 21.90 19.56 9.98
C PRO A 76 20.57 20.31 9.84
N GLU A 77 20.44 21.14 8.81
CA GLU A 77 19.21 21.88 8.52
C GLU A 77 18.07 20.95 8.11
N LEU A 78 18.36 19.95 7.29
CA LEU A 78 17.39 18.93 6.90
C LEU A 78 17.11 17.93 8.02
N GLN A 79 18.12 17.60 8.84
CA GLN A 79 17.92 16.77 10.04
C GLN A 79 16.90 17.39 10.99
N SER A 80 16.91 18.71 11.15
CA SER A 80 16.00 19.42 12.05
C SER A 80 14.52 19.31 11.64
N THR A 81 14.24 18.93 10.39
CA THR A 81 12.88 18.69 9.88
C THR A 81 12.37 17.29 10.17
N LEU A 82 13.26 16.37 10.57
CA LEU A 82 12.94 14.97 10.89
C LEU A 82 12.83 14.80 12.40
N ASP A 83 11.64 15.01 12.92
CA ASP A 83 11.29 14.86 14.31
C ASP A 83 10.61 13.53 14.65
N ALA A 84 10.20 13.34 15.88
CA ALA A 84 9.45 12.16 16.30
C ALA A 84 8.11 12.02 15.56
N ASP A 85 7.50 13.14 15.16
CA ASP A 85 6.26 13.15 14.40
C ASP A 85 6.49 12.67 12.97
N SER A 86 7.60 13.04 12.33
CA SER A 86 7.99 12.52 11.00
C SER A 86 8.09 11.00 10.99
N ARG A 87 8.71 10.42 12.01
CA ARG A 87 8.84 8.96 12.15
C ARG A 87 7.48 8.28 12.38
N ARG A 88 6.64 8.86 13.24
CA ARG A 88 5.27 8.38 13.46
C ARG A 88 4.45 8.45 12.19
N ASP A 89 4.45 9.58 11.51
CA ASP A 89 3.65 9.82 10.32
C ASP A 89 4.11 8.93 9.16
N MET A 90 5.43 8.70 9.02
CA MET A 90 5.98 7.70 8.10
C MET A 90 5.52 6.28 8.43
N SER A 91 5.50 5.92 9.71
CA SER A 91 5.02 4.61 10.18
C SER A 91 3.56 4.37 9.79
N ILE A 92 2.70 5.37 10.03
CA ILE A 92 1.27 5.33 9.68
C ILE A 92 1.12 5.25 8.16
N ALA A 93 1.78 6.14 7.43
CA ALA A 93 1.70 6.21 5.97
C ALA A 93 2.12 4.89 5.30
N ALA A 94 3.26 4.36 5.69
CA ALA A 94 3.79 3.11 5.13
C ALA A 94 2.91 1.89 5.46
N TYR A 95 2.17 1.90 6.58
CA TYR A 95 1.23 0.84 6.89
C TYR A 95 -0.08 0.96 6.10
N LEU A 96 -0.57 2.19 5.86
CA LEU A 96 -1.87 2.45 5.24
C LEU A 96 -1.82 2.76 3.74
N HIS A 97 -0.64 2.85 3.10
CA HIS A 97 -0.50 3.30 1.72
C HIS A 97 -1.35 2.51 0.71
N ASP A 98 -1.58 1.25 0.99
CA ASP A 98 -2.32 0.31 0.15
C ASP A 98 -3.79 0.09 0.59
N ILE A 99 -4.30 0.83 1.57
CA ILE A 99 -5.69 0.67 2.05
C ILE A 99 -6.73 0.86 0.94
N GLY A 100 -6.40 1.64 -0.08
CA GLY A 100 -7.21 1.82 -1.29
C GLY A 100 -7.45 0.54 -2.09
N LYS A 101 -6.65 -0.50 -1.91
CA LYS A 101 -6.91 -1.83 -2.49
C LYS A 101 -8.19 -2.49 -1.97
N SER A 102 -8.81 -1.91 -0.94
CA SER A 102 -10.15 -2.26 -0.47
C SER A 102 -11.29 -1.53 -1.20
N GLY A 103 -10.98 -0.74 -2.24
CA GLY A 103 -11.96 -0.01 -3.04
C GLY A 103 -12.27 1.39 -2.52
N PRO A 104 -13.15 2.14 -3.22
CA PRO A 104 -13.41 3.53 -2.91
C PRO A 104 -14.06 3.73 -1.53
N PHE A 105 -13.90 4.94 -0.97
CA PHE A 105 -14.62 5.33 0.24
C PHE A 105 -16.13 5.22 0.02
N GLY A 106 -16.86 4.75 1.02
CA GLY A 106 -18.33 4.57 0.94
C GLY A 106 -18.80 3.35 0.14
N ALA A 107 -17.91 2.57 -0.48
CA ALA A 107 -18.31 1.35 -1.18
C ALA A 107 -18.96 0.33 -0.22
N PRO A 108 -20.06 -0.34 -0.62
CA PRO A 108 -20.63 -1.45 0.14
C PRO A 108 -19.62 -2.57 0.35
N GLN A 109 -19.74 -3.31 1.45
CA GLN A 109 -18.83 -4.40 1.79
C GLN A 109 -18.62 -5.40 0.63
N GLY A 110 -19.70 -5.82 -0.04
CA GLY A 110 -19.59 -6.75 -1.16
C GLY A 110 -18.78 -6.19 -2.36
N THR A 111 -18.80 -4.88 -2.56
CA THR A 111 -17.94 -4.20 -3.56
C THR A 111 -16.50 -4.17 -3.09
N GLN A 112 -16.24 -3.86 -1.82
CA GLN A 112 -14.91 -3.92 -1.24
C GLN A 112 -14.31 -5.31 -1.38
N GLU A 113 -15.07 -6.37 -1.07
CA GLU A 113 -14.64 -7.76 -1.25
C GLU A 113 -14.27 -8.09 -2.70
N ALA A 114 -15.07 -7.62 -3.67
CA ALA A 114 -14.79 -7.80 -5.09
C ALA A 114 -13.50 -7.12 -5.51
N VAL A 115 -13.27 -5.89 -5.03
CA VAL A 115 -12.05 -5.12 -5.30
C VAL A 115 -10.82 -5.82 -4.71
N VAL A 116 -10.84 -6.22 -3.43
CA VAL A 116 -9.72 -6.93 -2.79
C VAL A 116 -9.40 -8.22 -3.52
N LYS A 117 -10.42 -9.02 -3.87
CA LYS A 117 -10.21 -10.28 -4.61
C LYS A 117 -9.59 -10.05 -5.97
N LEU A 118 -9.98 -9.00 -6.69
CA LEU A 118 -9.39 -8.69 -8.00
C LEU A 118 -7.95 -8.19 -7.88
N TYR A 119 -7.62 -7.36 -6.85
CA TYR A 119 -6.23 -7.01 -6.56
C TYR A 119 -5.38 -8.22 -6.17
N ALA A 120 -6.00 -9.22 -5.53
CA ALA A 120 -5.32 -10.44 -5.11
C ALA A 120 -5.04 -11.43 -6.26
N VAL A 121 -5.54 -11.19 -7.47
CA VAL A 121 -5.22 -12.03 -8.62
C VAL A 121 -3.72 -11.93 -8.91
N GLU A 122 -3.06 -13.08 -8.86
CA GLU A 122 -1.66 -13.24 -9.20
C GLU A 122 -1.51 -13.57 -10.69
N ASN A 123 -0.33 -13.28 -11.25
CA ASN A 123 0.03 -13.68 -12.61
C ASN A 123 -0.84 -13.07 -13.71
N VAL A 124 -1.26 -11.82 -13.56
CA VAL A 124 -1.80 -11.05 -14.70
C VAL A 124 -0.67 -10.81 -15.69
N ALA A 125 -0.61 -11.64 -16.73
CA ALA A 125 0.51 -11.65 -17.67
C ALA A 125 0.57 -10.37 -18.51
N ASP A 126 -0.60 -9.81 -18.84
CA ASP A 126 -0.75 -8.58 -19.61
C ASP A 126 -1.50 -7.53 -18.77
N PRO A 127 -0.82 -6.46 -18.30
CA PRO A 127 -1.47 -5.36 -17.60
C PRO A 127 -2.55 -4.63 -18.41
N ASP A 128 -2.53 -4.75 -19.72
CA ASP A 128 -3.48 -4.11 -20.62
C ASP A 128 -4.71 -4.99 -20.92
N GLN A 129 -4.74 -6.24 -20.42
CA GLN A 129 -5.97 -7.05 -20.48
C GLN A 129 -7.09 -6.41 -19.64
N THR A 130 -8.34 -6.69 -20.04
CA THR A 130 -9.50 -6.07 -19.38
C THR A 130 -9.78 -6.66 -18.00
N ILE A 131 -10.47 -5.89 -17.16
CA ILE A 131 -11.02 -6.38 -15.87
C ILE A 131 -11.90 -7.62 -16.11
N ALA A 132 -12.74 -7.60 -17.16
CA ALA A 132 -13.62 -8.72 -17.48
C ALA A 132 -12.85 -9.99 -17.85
N ASP A 133 -11.80 -9.88 -18.66
CA ASP A 133 -10.98 -11.03 -19.04
C ASP A 133 -10.26 -11.60 -17.82
N THR A 134 -9.71 -10.73 -16.97
CA THR A 134 -9.05 -11.15 -15.72
C THR A 134 -10.04 -11.84 -14.77
N ALA A 135 -11.22 -11.27 -14.58
CA ALA A 135 -12.23 -11.85 -13.70
C ALA A 135 -12.66 -13.24 -14.22
N ARG A 136 -12.98 -13.37 -15.50
CA ARG A 136 -13.41 -14.65 -16.11
C ARG A 136 -12.33 -15.72 -16.14
N ALA A 137 -11.07 -15.32 -16.22
CA ALA A 137 -9.95 -16.25 -16.20
C ALA A 137 -9.64 -16.82 -14.81
N ASN A 138 -9.98 -16.08 -13.73
CA ASN A 138 -9.55 -16.40 -12.36
C ASN A 138 -10.69 -16.81 -11.42
N PHE A 139 -11.96 -16.60 -11.79
CA PHE A 139 -13.12 -16.90 -10.95
C PHE A 139 -14.12 -17.77 -11.71
N SER A 140 -15.04 -18.41 -10.98
CA SER A 140 -16.19 -19.09 -11.62
C SER A 140 -17.01 -18.10 -12.45
N SER A 141 -17.75 -18.56 -13.45
CA SER A 141 -18.59 -17.69 -14.28
C SER A 141 -19.57 -16.86 -13.45
N GLU A 142 -20.18 -17.46 -12.43
CA GLU A 142 -21.11 -16.78 -11.51
C GLU A 142 -20.38 -15.72 -10.67
N ASP A 143 -19.25 -16.08 -10.08
CA ASP A 143 -18.45 -15.13 -9.25
C ASP A 143 -17.89 -13.98 -10.10
N ALA A 144 -17.44 -14.26 -11.34
CA ALA A 144 -16.93 -13.23 -12.24
C ALA A 144 -18.03 -12.21 -12.60
N GLU A 145 -19.22 -12.66 -13.01
CA GLU A 145 -20.31 -11.73 -13.35
C GLU A 145 -20.80 -10.95 -12.13
N ASN A 146 -20.92 -11.57 -10.96
CA ASN A 146 -21.23 -10.88 -9.70
C ASN A 146 -20.15 -9.85 -9.33
N MET A 147 -18.88 -10.18 -9.56
CA MET A 147 -17.77 -9.25 -9.34
C MET A 147 -17.88 -8.05 -10.27
N LEU A 148 -18.07 -8.27 -11.57
CA LEU A 148 -18.18 -7.21 -12.58
C LEU A 148 -19.36 -6.26 -12.30
N GLU A 149 -20.50 -6.78 -11.86
CA GLU A 149 -21.66 -5.98 -11.44
C GLU A 149 -21.29 -5.06 -10.26
N ARG A 150 -20.64 -5.62 -9.23
CA ARG A 150 -20.21 -4.85 -8.03
C ARG A 150 -19.16 -3.80 -8.38
N LEU A 151 -18.19 -4.13 -9.23
CA LEU A 151 -17.18 -3.17 -9.70
C LEU A 151 -17.81 -2.04 -10.51
N GLY A 152 -18.83 -2.33 -11.32
CA GLY A 152 -19.61 -1.33 -12.04
C GLY A 152 -20.26 -0.30 -11.11
N SER A 153 -20.70 -0.72 -9.91
CA SER A 153 -21.31 0.18 -8.93
C SER A 153 -20.36 1.25 -8.37
N CYS A 154 -19.05 1.05 -8.49
CA CYS A 154 -18.02 2.03 -8.09
C CYS A 154 -17.32 2.71 -9.29
N GLY A 155 -17.97 2.70 -10.45
CA GLY A 155 -17.52 3.44 -11.64
C GLY A 155 -16.43 2.75 -12.45
N LEU A 156 -16.11 1.49 -12.18
CA LEU A 156 -15.21 0.68 -12.99
C LEU A 156 -15.99 0.03 -14.14
N ARG A 157 -15.45 0.11 -15.33
CA ARG A 157 -16.05 -0.57 -16.49
C ARG A 157 -15.37 -1.89 -16.73
N SER A 158 -16.12 -2.89 -17.16
CA SER A 158 -15.61 -4.22 -17.46
C SER A 158 -14.49 -4.23 -18.52
N LEU A 159 -14.47 -3.20 -19.39
CA LEU A 159 -13.46 -3.00 -20.43
C LEU A 159 -12.27 -2.15 -19.99
N ASP A 160 -12.26 -1.59 -18.77
CA ASP A 160 -11.07 -0.92 -18.26
C ASP A 160 -9.94 -1.95 -18.10
N THR A 161 -8.70 -1.50 -18.32
CA THR A 161 -7.53 -2.39 -18.20
C THR A 161 -7.17 -2.64 -16.75
N MET A 162 -6.49 -3.75 -16.47
CA MET A 162 -5.95 -4.03 -15.12
C MET A 162 -4.98 -2.94 -14.67
N ARG A 163 -4.20 -2.35 -15.59
CA ARG A 163 -3.33 -1.19 -15.29
C ARG A 163 -4.15 -0.02 -14.75
N ALA A 164 -5.21 0.37 -15.45
CA ALA A 164 -6.08 1.45 -15.02
C ALA A 164 -6.79 1.15 -13.69
N PHE A 165 -7.14 -0.12 -13.46
CA PHE A 165 -7.71 -0.58 -12.19
C PHE A 165 -6.69 -0.45 -11.06
N TRP A 166 -5.45 -0.94 -11.26
CA TRP A 166 -4.41 -0.85 -10.24
C TRP A 166 -4.06 0.61 -9.88
N ASP A 167 -4.13 1.52 -10.83
CA ASP A 167 -3.85 2.94 -10.58
C ASP A 167 -4.89 3.60 -9.68
N ARG A 168 -6.11 3.04 -9.60
CA ARG A 168 -7.19 3.60 -8.78
C ARG A 168 -6.89 3.58 -7.28
N HIS A 169 -6.11 2.63 -6.78
CA HIS A 169 -5.94 2.53 -5.33
C HIS A 169 -5.23 3.74 -4.71
N GLY A 170 -4.37 4.43 -5.43
CA GLY A 170 -3.77 5.68 -4.94
C GLY A 170 -4.83 6.74 -4.62
N TYR A 171 -5.79 6.97 -5.53
CA TYR A 171 -6.90 7.89 -5.30
C TYR A 171 -7.83 7.38 -4.18
N TRP A 172 -8.12 6.09 -4.15
CA TRP A 172 -8.96 5.53 -3.09
C TRP A 172 -8.28 5.54 -1.73
N THR A 173 -6.95 5.38 -1.68
CA THR A 173 -6.17 5.57 -0.44
C THR A 173 -6.37 6.99 0.08
N HIS A 174 -6.18 8.00 -0.79
CA HIS A 174 -6.44 9.40 -0.44
C HIS A 174 -7.84 9.59 0.12
N ASP A 175 -8.89 9.19 -0.62
CA ASP A 175 -10.28 9.42 -0.23
C ASP A 175 -10.63 8.75 1.12
N ILE A 176 -10.10 7.54 1.38
CA ILE A 176 -10.31 6.82 2.63
C ILE A 176 -9.63 7.55 3.79
N LEU A 177 -8.39 8.01 3.60
CA LEU A 177 -7.63 8.66 4.65
C LEU A 177 -8.14 10.08 4.93
N GLU A 178 -8.60 10.81 3.92
CA GLU A 178 -9.22 12.13 4.10
C GLU A 178 -10.58 12.04 4.81
N ALA A 179 -11.32 10.95 4.61
CA ALA A 179 -12.57 10.73 5.34
C ALA A 179 -12.37 10.52 6.86
N ASP A 180 -11.15 10.16 7.29
CA ASP A 180 -10.77 10.01 8.71
C ASP A 180 -9.69 11.04 9.12
N ALA A 181 -9.77 12.24 8.55
CA ALA A 181 -8.77 13.30 8.69
C ALA A 181 -8.57 13.79 10.15
N GLU A 182 -9.55 13.59 11.02
CA GLU A 182 -9.44 13.94 12.45
C GLU A 182 -8.49 12.98 13.20
N ALA A 183 -8.41 11.73 12.76
CA ALA A 183 -7.61 10.70 13.41
C ALA A 183 -6.22 10.53 12.78
N ILE A 184 -6.10 10.77 11.47
CA ILE A 184 -4.87 10.52 10.72
C ILE A 184 -4.13 11.83 10.45
N PRO A 185 -2.87 11.97 10.90
CA PRO A 185 -2.07 13.17 10.66
C PRO A 185 -2.00 13.54 9.18
N VAL A 186 -2.09 14.84 8.87
CA VAL A 186 -2.07 15.34 7.49
C VAL A 186 -0.83 14.86 6.72
N ARG A 187 0.34 14.86 7.38
CA ARG A 187 1.59 14.38 6.78
C ARG A 187 1.48 12.91 6.38
N ALA A 188 0.94 12.05 7.25
CA ALA A 188 0.76 10.63 6.97
C ALA A 188 -0.22 10.40 5.79
N ARG A 189 -1.32 11.17 5.71
CA ARG A 189 -2.28 11.08 4.60
C ARG A 189 -1.61 11.44 3.27
N VAL A 190 -0.85 12.54 3.25
CA VAL A 190 -0.13 13.00 2.06
C VAL A 190 0.90 11.97 1.60
N ILE A 191 1.73 11.46 2.52
CA ILE A 191 2.74 10.46 2.19
C ILE A 191 2.07 9.20 1.60
N ALA A 192 1.03 8.68 2.26
CA ALA A 192 0.34 7.48 1.80
C ALA A 192 -0.41 7.69 0.47
N GLY A 193 -1.14 8.82 0.31
CA GLY A 193 -1.91 9.09 -0.89
C GLY A 193 -1.07 9.39 -2.13
N SER A 194 0.17 9.90 -1.95
CA SER A 194 1.05 10.28 -3.07
C SER A 194 2.13 9.23 -3.42
N HIS A 195 2.08 8.02 -2.88
CA HIS A 195 3.12 7.01 -3.11
C HIS A 195 3.28 6.56 -4.57
N HIS A 196 2.34 6.92 -5.46
CA HIS A 196 2.39 6.66 -6.90
C HIS A 196 2.52 7.92 -7.76
N MET A 197 2.99 9.03 -7.22
CA MET A 197 3.18 10.26 -8.00
C MET A 197 4.16 10.12 -9.17
N ASP A 198 5.12 9.20 -9.08
CA ASP A 198 5.99 8.87 -10.21
C ASP A 198 5.23 8.37 -11.44
N ARG A 199 4.01 7.86 -11.26
CA ARG A 199 3.09 7.40 -12.32
C ARG A 199 2.09 8.47 -12.74
N GLY A 200 2.16 9.68 -12.17
CA GLY A 200 1.22 10.76 -12.43
C GLY A 200 -0.09 10.62 -11.65
N ILE A 201 -0.11 9.77 -10.61
CA ILE A 201 -1.25 9.65 -9.69
C ILE A 201 -1.02 10.65 -8.57
N ASP A 202 -1.67 11.80 -8.68
CA ASP A 202 -1.57 12.90 -7.73
C ASP A 202 -2.97 13.29 -7.24
N PRO A 203 -3.46 12.65 -6.17
CA PRO A 203 -4.81 12.94 -5.66
C PRO A 203 -4.91 14.30 -4.97
N TYR A 204 -3.79 14.92 -4.61
CA TYR A 204 -3.77 16.22 -3.95
C TYR A 204 -3.67 17.39 -4.91
N GLU A 205 -3.46 17.15 -6.22
CA GLU A 205 -3.27 18.18 -7.23
C GLU A 205 -2.21 19.22 -6.82
N PHE A 206 -1.14 18.77 -6.17
CA PHE A 206 -0.08 19.66 -5.73
C PHE A 206 0.59 20.33 -6.93
N SER A 207 0.30 21.58 -7.09
CA SER A 207 0.87 22.45 -8.14
C SER A 207 2.31 22.87 -7.81
N SER A 208 3.11 22.11 -7.15
CA SER A 208 4.52 22.33 -6.85
C SER A 208 4.92 22.30 -5.36
N ASP A 209 6.12 21.88 -5.21
CA ASP A 209 7.19 22.27 -4.27
C ASP A 209 7.03 21.99 -2.79
N ASP A 210 5.87 22.12 -2.15
CA ASP A 210 5.83 22.09 -0.69
C ASP A 210 5.63 20.72 -0.04
N TYR A 211 5.03 19.73 -0.75
CA TYR A 211 4.74 18.41 -0.16
C TYR A 211 5.32 17.22 -0.93
N VAL A 212 5.43 17.32 -2.24
CA VAL A 212 5.90 16.22 -3.11
C VAL A 212 7.39 15.97 -2.97
N ASP A 213 8.13 17.02 -2.67
CA ASP A 213 9.57 17.01 -2.50
C ASP A 213 10.04 16.57 -1.12
N ARG A 214 9.13 16.08 -0.26
CA ARG A 214 9.52 15.60 1.06
C ARG A 214 10.26 14.27 0.97
N LEU A 215 11.24 14.14 1.85
CA LEU A 215 12.05 12.94 1.99
C LEU A 215 11.19 11.68 2.19
N GLU A 216 10.16 11.78 3.03
CA GLU A 216 9.29 10.65 3.37
C GLU A 216 8.53 10.10 2.15
N ASN A 217 8.07 10.98 1.25
CA ASN A 217 7.40 10.57 0.02
C ASN A 217 8.35 9.79 -0.89
N ARG A 218 9.60 10.26 -1.02
CA ARG A 218 10.64 9.58 -1.81
C ARG A 218 10.98 8.22 -1.23
N ILE A 219 11.08 8.12 0.09
CA ILE A 219 11.35 6.85 0.79
C ILE A 219 10.23 5.86 0.52
N LEU A 220 8.96 6.23 0.79
CA LEU A 220 7.84 5.31 0.59
C LEU A 220 7.74 4.85 -0.86
N MET A 221 7.85 5.78 -1.81
CA MET A 221 7.81 5.49 -3.24
C MET A 221 8.92 4.51 -3.67
N ALA A 222 10.14 4.70 -3.19
CA ALA A 222 11.27 3.83 -3.53
C ALA A 222 11.13 2.45 -2.89
N VAL A 223 10.74 2.39 -1.62
CA VAL A 223 10.59 1.14 -0.86
C VAL A 223 9.40 0.31 -1.35
N ASP A 224 8.26 0.93 -1.68
CA ASP A 224 7.11 0.22 -2.26
C ASP A 224 7.49 -0.45 -3.58
N LYS A 225 8.17 0.27 -4.47
CA LYS A 225 8.64 -0.30 -5.74
C LYS A 225 9.67 -1.42 -5.54
N TYR A 226 10.59 -1.23 -4.59
CA TYR A 226 11.57 -2.25 -4.25
C TYR A 226 10.88 -3.52 -3.76
N GLN A 227 9.97 -3.40 -2.79
CA GLN A 227 9.23 -4.53 -2.25
C GLN A 227 8.36 -5.21 -3.32
N ALA A 228 7.71 -4.44 -4.19
CA ALA A 228 6.94 -4.99 -5.31
C ALA A 228 7.82 -5.78 -6.29
N ALA A 229 9.04 -5.31 -6.56
CA ALA A 229 10.00 -6.03 -7.41
C ALA A 229 10.47 -7.34 -6.77
N MET A 230 10.80 -7.31 -5.48
CA MET A 230 11.24 -8.49 -4.73
C MET A 230 10.13 -9.53 -4.58
N ALA A 231 8.95 -9.10 -4.10
CA ALA A 231 7.88 -10.02 -3.72
C ALA A 231 7.06 -10.54 -4.92
N ARG A 232 6.79 -9.69 -5.92
CA ARG A 232 5.89 -10.03 -7.04
C ARG A 232 6.62 -10.48 -8.29
N SER A 233 7.81 -9.93 -8.56
CA SER A 233 8.58 -10.24 -9.77
C SER A 233 9.63 -11.31 -9.54
N LEU A 234 9.74 -11.86 -8.33
CA LEU A 234 10.75 -12.85 -7.92
C LEU A 234 12.17 -12.45 -8.36
N LYS A 235 12.45 -11.15 -8.31
CA LYS A 235 13.74 -10.59 -8.69
C LYS A 235 14.74 -10.75 -7.56
N THR A 236 16.00 -10.91 -7.92
CA THR A 236 17.10 -10.75 -6.97
C THR A 236 17.18 -9.29 -6.50
N HIS A 237 17.82 -9.06 -5.36
CA HIS A 237 18.07 -7.72 -4.86
C HIS A 237 18.69 -6.79 -5.92
N GLY A 238 19.73 -7.26 -6.63
CA GLY A 238 20.38 -6.47 -7.68
C GLY A 238 19.45 -6.08 -8.83
N GLU A 239 18.65 -7.04 -9.33
CA GLU A 239 17.67 -6.77 -10.40
C GLU A 239 16.56 -5.82 -9.95
N ALA A 240 16.11 -5.94 -8.69
CA ALA A 240 15.12 -5.02 -8.12
C ALA A 240 15.69 -3.61 -8.04
N MET A 241 16.94 -3.44 -7.55
CA MET A 241 17.60 -2.15 -7.48
C MET A 241 17.85 -1.54 -8.85
N GLU A 242 18.28 -2.29 -9.85
CA GLU A 242 18.41 -1.80 -11.23
C GLU A 242 17.07 -1.29 -11.78
N MET A 243 16.00 -2.05 -11.55
CA MET A 243 14.67 -1.67 -12.00
C MET A 243 14.21 -0.35 -11.36
N ILE A 244 14.27 -0.21 -10.03
CA ILE A 244 13.79 1.00 -9.36
C ILE A 244 14.68 2.22 -9.68
N LYS A 245 16.00 2.04 -9.79
CA LYS A 245 16.90 3.09 -10.26
C LYS A 245 16.52 3.56 -11.66
N GLY A 246 16.24 2.63 -12.59
CA GLY A 246 15.79 2.96 -13.94
C GLY A 246 14.48 3.76 -13.96
N ILE A 247 13.49 3.37 -13.16
CA ILE A 247 12.20 4.06 -13.07
C ILE A 247 12.35 5.45 -12.44
N LEU A 248 13.00 5.55 -11.28
CA LEU A 248 13.06 6.79 -10.52
C LEU A 248 14.09 7.78 -11.06
N SER A 249 15.23 7.33 -11.59
CA SER A 249 16.20 8.22 -12.19
C SER A 249 15.71 8.87 -13.49
N SER A 250 14.83 8.22 -14.24
CA SER A 250 14.24 8.84 -15.44
C SER A 250 13.39 10.07 -15.09
N LYS A 251 12.80 10.12 -13.90
CA LYS A 251 11.94 11.21 -13.44
C LYS A 251 12.65 12.16 -12.47
N TYR A 252 13.51 11.62 -11.62
CA TYR A 252 14.18 12.34 -10.52
C TYR A 252 15.71 12.31 -10.61
N GLY A 253 16.29 12.06 -11.80
CA GLY A 253 17.72 11.80 -11.98
C GLY A 253 18.67 12.94 -11.57
N HIS A 254 18.14 14.16 -11.42
CA HIS A 254 18.89 15.30 -10.90
C HIS A 254 18.65 15.57 -9.41
N ASP A 255 17.79 14.79 -8.76
CA ASP A 255 17.43 14.95 -7.36
C ASP A 255 18.47 14.23 -6.48
N VAL A 256 19.27 15.01 -5.77
CA VAL A 256 20.31 14.50 -4.85
C VAL A 256 19.68 13.65 -3.74
N ILE A 257 18.55 14.10 -3.19
CA ILE A 257 17.84 13.40 -2.10
C ILE A 257 17.34 12.04 -2.59
N MET A 258 16.77 11.94 -3.80
CA MET A 258 16.36 10.66 -4.36
C MET A 258 17.54 9.70 -4.54
N ASN A 259 18.69 10.20 -4.96
CA ASN A 259 19.90 9.37 -5.09
C ASN A 259 20.37 8.82 -3.74
N ASP A 260 20.33 9.64 -2.68
CA ASP A 260 20.65 9.19 -1.32
C ASP A 260 19.64 8.19 -0.81
N VAL A 261 18.33 8.40 -1.05
CA VAL A 261 17.28 7.42 -0.75
C VAL A 261 17.57 6.08 -1.44
N LEU A 262 17.83 6.08 -2.73
CA LEU A 262 18.12 4.86 -3.50
C LEU A 262 19.36 4.13 -3.00
N LYS A 263 20.39 4.87 -2.59
CA LYS A 263 21.61 4.30 -2.00
C LYS A 263 21.30 3.60 -0.68
N VAL A 264 20.55 4.25 0.20
CA VAL A 264 20.19 3.67 1.51
C VAL A 264 19.22 2.51 1.38
N VAL A 265 18.28 2.56 0.43
CA VAL A 265 17.41 1.41 0.10
C VAL A 265 18.23 0.22 -0.40
N ASP A 266 19.26 0.44 -1.21
CA ASP A 266 20.19 -0.60 -1.65
C ASP A 266 20.93 -1.25 -0.46
N GLU A 267 21.43 -0.46 0.49
CA GLU A 267 22.11 -0.94 1.68
C GLU A 267 21.18 -1.77 2.57
N VAL A 268 20.00 -1.25 2.91
CA VAL A 268 19.02 -1.93 3.75
C VAL A 268 18.49 -3.21 3.07
N GLY A 269 18.15 -3.14 1.79
CA GLY A 269 17.65 -4.30 1.05
C GLY A 269 18.67 -5.44 0.93
N ARG A 270 19.97 -5.11 0.81
CA ARG A 270 21.04 -6.11 0.80
C ARG A 270 21.18 -6.81 2.15
N GLU A 271 21.12 -6.08 3.25
CA GLU A 271 21.17 -6.65 4.60
C GLU A 271 19.98 -7.58 4.87
N GLU A 272 18.77 -7.17 4.45
CA GLU A 272 17.56 -8.00 4.54
C GLU A 272 17.71 -9.31 3.77
N THR A 273 18.24 -9.26 2.55
CA THR A 273 18.47 -10.45 1.74
C THR A 273 19.44 -11.42 2.41
N LEU A 274 20.56 -10.89 2.93
CA LEU A 274 21.55 -11.70 3.64
C LEU A 274 20.98 -12.34 4.91
N LEU A 275 20.14 -11.63 5.66
CA LEU A 275 19.46 -12.17 6.85
C LEU A 275 18.48 -13.27 6.48
N ALA A 276 17.75 -13.13 5.39
CA ALA A 276 16.80 -14.13 4.89
C ALA A 276 17.49 -15.40 4.40
N GLU A 277 18.70 -15.28 3.80
CA GLU A 277 19.51 -16.42 3.35
C GLU A 277 20.17 -17.19 4.51
N ALA A 278 20.36 -16.52 5.66
CA ALA A 278 20.99 -17.10 6.85
C ALA A 278 20.00 -17.81 7.80
N ALA A 279 18.70 -17.61 7.62
CA ALA A 279 17.61 -18.15 8.45
C ALA A 279 17.07 -19.47 7.91
#